data_255093afc35e8744381605e2a0bd7005
#
_entry.id   255093afc35e8744381605e2a0bd7005
#
_cell.length_a   1.000
_cell.length_b   1.000
_cell.length_c   1.000
_cell.angle_alpha   90.00
_cell.angle_beta   90.00
_cell.angle_gamma   90.00
#
_symmetry.space_group_name_H-M   'P 1'
#
loop_
_entity.id
_entity.type
_entity.pdbx_description
1 polymer ?
#
loop_
_entity_poly.entity_id
_entity_poly.type
_entity_poly.pdbx_seq_one_letter_code
_entity_poly.pdbx_strand_id
1 'polypeptide(L)'
;MIDDAPGVDGLGRAPGLVDRVPGVYVHKTDESEILLAAYRRSGPDAFRVVARWPTRHRFYRPVHGGYDPLLVAESVRQAVPLLSHAGYDVPFGHRQSWDYFRCTADMAALAATADRPEVELHITCADVVRRAGRLVSLSMRVRMVRGGRTIGRAELGFHNHPPAIYAWLRGRYGDLDAALAGALPPAPPMAPADVARDSLTDVVLSPAGSPARSRLRVDLTHPVLFDHPVDHIPGMLLLEGARQAAHAALAPTPMVVIGMDASFHRYAELDAPCWIESESGADTADGAAARRTVRVTARQGAVRRFTCTVLLGPP
;
A
#
# COMPACT_ATOMS: atom_id res chain seq x y z
N MET A 1 0.49 -33.85 -9.52
CA MET A 1 -0.46 -33.35 -10.55
C MET A 1 -0.87 -31.98 -10.05
N ILE A 2 -0.28 -30.94 -10.59
CA ILE A 2 -0.60 -29.54 -10.28
C ILE A 2 -1.62 -29.17 -11.33
N ASP A 3 -2.87 -28.99 -10.88
CA ASP A 3 -4.00 -28.60 -11.71
C ASP A 3 -3.68 -27.27 -12.41
N ASP A 4 -3.93 -27.24 -13.73
CA ASP A 4 -3.83 -26.08 -14.59
C ASP A 4 -4.63 -24.92 -13.98
N ALA A 5 -3.93 -23.83 -13.64
CA ALA A 5 -4.60 -22.57 -13.37
C ALA A 5 -5.40 -22.18 -14.62
N PRO A 6 -6.70 -21.86 -14.50
CA PRO A 6 -7.51 -21.51 -15.65
C PRO A 6 -6.88 -20.33 -16.36
N GLY A 7 -6.56 -20.53 -17.64
CA GLY A 7 -6.05 -19.48 -18.51
C GLY A 7 -7.04 -18.32 -18.53
N VAL A 8 -6.55 -17.10 -18.27
CA VAL A 8 -7.34 -15.87 -18.28
C VAL A 8 -7.55 -15.39 -19.72
N ASP A 9 -7.94 -16.31 -20.59
CA ASP A 9 -8.32 -16.05 -21.99
C ASP A 9 -9.75 -15.51 -22.07
N GLY A 10 -9.99 -14.32 -21.56
CA GLY A 10 -11.36 -13.81 -21.52
C GLY A 10 -11.54 -12.30 -21.54
N LEU A 11 -10.45 -11.54 -21.59
CA LEU A 11 -10.55 -10.06 -21.49
C LEU A 11 -10.73 -9.34 -22.84
N GLY A 12 -11.45 -9.97 -23.76
CA GLY A 12 -11.96 -9.34 -24.99
C GLY A 12 -13.38 -8.78 -24.87
N ARG A 13 -13.99 -8.76 -23.66
CA ARG A 13 -15.35 -8.26 -23.47
C ARG A 13 -15.39 -6.80 -23.05
N ALA A 14 -16.43 -6.11 -23.52
CA ALA A 14 -16.77 -4.72 -23.23
C ALA A 14 -16.81 -4.44 -21.70
N PRO A 15 -16.57 -3.19 -21.25
CA PRO A 15 -16.65 -2.82 -19.85
C PRO A 15 -18.05 -3.14 -19.30
N GLY A 16 -18.14 -4.02 -18.32
CA GLY A 16 -19.40 -4.41 -17.68
C GLY A 16 -19.55 -5.89 -17.30
N LEU A 17 -18.70 -6.77 -17.81
CA LEU A 17 -18.71 -8.21 -17.49
C LEU A 17 -17.31 -8.63 -17.06
N VAL A 18 -17.04 -8.46 -15.80
CA VAL A 18 -15.71 -8.81 -15.30
C VAL A 18 -15.82 -9.70 -14.08
N ASP A 19 -15.29 -10.91 -14.21
CA ASP A 19 -15.03 -11.77 -13.08
C ASP A 19 -13.94 -11.13 -12.20
N ARG A 20 -14.07 -11.31 -10.89
CA ARG A 20 -13.10 -10.83 -9.92
C ARG A 20 -11.73 -11.48 -10.18
N VAL A 21 -10.67 -10.69 -10.16
CA VAL A 21 -9.30 -11.21 -10.24
C VAL A 21 -9.09 -12.19 -9.07
N PRO A 22 -8.61 -13.43 -9.30
CA PRO A 22 -8.37 -14.38 -8.23
C PRO A 22 -7.38 -13.86 -7.18
N GLY A 23 -7.62 -14.15 -5.89
CA GLY A 23 -6.81 -13.67 -4.78
C GLY A 23 -5.31 -13.99 -4.90
N VAL A 24 -4.97 -15.13 -5.47
CA VAL A 24 -3.58 -15.55 -5.69
C VAL A 24 -2.80 -14.58 -6.59
N TYR A 25 -3.47 -13.91 -7.54
CA TYR A 25 -2.82 -12.92 -8.43
C TYR A 25 -2.56 -11.57 -7.74
N VAL A 26 -3.26 -11.27 -6.67
CA VAL A 26 -3.14 -10.00 -5.92
C VAL A 26 -2.58 -10.20 -4.52
N HIS A 27 -2.16 -11.44 -4.22
CA HIS A 27 -1.67 -11.86 -2.90
C HIS A 27 -2.67 -11.47 -1.79
N LYS A 28 -3.92 -11.90 -1.95
CA LYS A 28 -5.00 -11.76 -0.96
C LYS A 28 -5.65 -13.10 -0.68
N THR A 29 -5.93 -13.37 0.59
CA THR A 29 -6.65 -14.58 1.04
C THR A 29 -8.13 -14.30 1.29
N ASP A 30 -8.47 -13.10 1.77
CA ASP A 30 -9.85 -12.66 1.93
C ASP A 30 -10.36 -12.04 0.62
N GLU A 31 -11.36 -12.66 0.00
CA GLU A 31 -11.96 -12.18 -1.25
C GLU A 31 -12.55 -10.77 -1.13
N SER A 32 -13.01 -10.38 0.07
CA SER A 32 -13.56 -9.04 0.29
C SER A 32 -12.51 -7.94 0.21
N GLU A 33 -11.23 -8.30 0.34
CA GLU A 33 -10.10 -7.39 0.24
C GLU A 33 -9.56 -7.26 -1.20
N ILE A 34 -10.12 -7.99 -2.17
CA ILE A 34 -9.72 -7.91 -3.57
C ILE A 34 -10.40 -6.71 -4.22
N LEU A 35 -9.63 -5.67 -4.52
CA LEU A 35 -10.13 -4.47 -5.18
C LEU A 35 -10.13 -4.60 -6.71
N LEU A 36 -9.18 -5.36 -7.27
CA LEU A 36 -9.02 -5.45 -8.73
C LEU A 36 -10.02 -6.43 -9.32
N ALA A 37 -10.72 -5.99 -10.37
CA ALA A 37 -11.77 -6.76 -11.02
C ALA A 37 -11.35 -7.29 -12.39
N ALA A 38 -10.52 -6.55 -13.13
CA ALA A 38 -10.06 -6.95 -14.44
C ALA A 38 -8.75 -6.28 -14.83
N TYR A 39 -8.08 -6.85 -15.81
CA TYR A 39 -6.95 -6.20 -16.45
C TYR A 39 -6.89 -6.54 -17.95
N ARG A 40 -6.21 -5.71 -18.70
CA ARG A 40 -5.83 -6.00 -20.10
C ARG A 40 -4.51 -5.32 -20.43
N ARG A 41 -3.75 -5.92 -21.32
CA ARG A 41 -2.60 -5.28 -21.93
C ARG A 41 -3.09 -4.24 -22.95
N SER A 42 -2.55 -3.03 -22.93
CA SER A 42 -2.87 -1.94 -23.85
C SER A 42 -1.67 -1.50 -24.69
N GLY A 43 -0.51 -2.09 -24.47
CA GLY A 43 0.74 -1.89 -25.22
C GLY A 43 1.82 -2.85 -24.71
N PRO A 44 3.04 -2.81 -25.24
CA PRO A 44 4.13 -3.72 -24.83
C PRO A 44 4.36 -3.75 -23.31
N ASP A 45 4.42 -2.58 -22.69
CA ASP A 45 4.60 -2.39 -21.23
C ASP A 45 3.52 -1.45 -20.67
N ALA A 46 2.31 -1.51 -21.24
CA ALA A 46 1.15 -0.72 -20.82
C ALA A 46 -0.05 -1.62 -20.54
N PHE A 47 -0.76 -1.29 -19.45
CA PHE A 47 -1.89 -2.07 -18.98
C PHE A 47 -3.04 -1.16 -18.54
N ARG A 48 -4.26 -1.66 -18.69
CA ARG A 48 -5.45 -1.15 -18.02
C ARG A 48 -5.93 -2.15 -17.01
N VAL A 49 -6.12 -1.68 -15.78
CA VAL A 49 -6.68 -2.48 -14.69
C VAL A 49 -7.91 -1.77 -14.19
N VAL A 50 -8.97 -2.52 -13.91
CA VAL A 50 -10.20 -2.00 -13.31
C VAL A 50 -10.23 -2.40 -11.85
N ALA A 51 -10.42 -1.43 -10.97
CA ALA A 51 -10.68 -1.66 -9.56
C ALA A 51 -12.14 -1.30 -9.22
N ARG A 52 -12.75 -2.04 -8.31
CA ARG A 52 -14.06 -1.77 -7.72
C ARG A 52 -13.89 -1.47 -6.26
N TRP A 53 -13.96 -0.20 -5.93
CA TRP A 53 -13.80 0.23 -4.54
C TRP A 53 -15.10 -0.01 -3.76
N PRO A 54 -15.01 -0.62 -2.56
CA PRO A 54 -16.20 -0.82 -1.74
C PRO A 54 -16.70 0.51 -1.20
N THR A 55 -18.01 0.69 -1.19
CA THR A 55 -18.66 1.88 -0.59
C THR A 55 -18.57 1.86 0.95
N ARG A 56 -18.40 0.67 1.52
CA ARG A 56 -18.17 0.44 2.96
C ARG A 56 -17.04 -0.56 3.11
N HIS A 57 -16.05 -0.17 3.87
CA HIS A 57 -14.90 -1.02 4.18
C HIS A 57 -14.56 -0.90 5.66
N ARG A 58 -14.15 -2.00 6.29
CA ARG A 58 -13.85 -2.00 7.73
C ARG A 58 -12.65 -1.11 8.08
N PHE A 59 -11.69 -0.97 7.19
CA PHE A 59 -10.43 -0.25 7.39
C PHE A 59 -10.34 1.03 6.53
N TYR A 60 -10.58 0.94 5.21
CA TYR A 60 -10.60 2.09 4.30
C TYR A 60 -11.95 2.79 4.36
N ARG A 61 -12.22 3.44 5.50
CA ARG A 61 -13.47 4.15 5.73
C ARG A 61 -13.51 5.47 4.99
N PRO A 62 -14.69 5.94 4.62
CA PRO A 62 -14.83 7.27 4.01
C PRO A 62 -14.21 8.36 4.90
N VAL A 63 -13.46 9.26 4.27
CA VAL A 63 -12.82 10.41 4.92
C VAL A 63 -13.46 11.67 4.35
N HIS A 64 -14.05 12.51 5.19
CA HIS A 64 -14.73 13.75 4.78
C HIS A 64 -15.68 13.58 3.59
N GLY A 65 -16.50 12.51 3.61
CA GLY A 65 -17.47 12.22 2.55
C GLY A 65 -16.87 11.66 1.25
N GLY A 66 -15.58 11.39 1.20
CA GLY A 66 -14.87 10.79 0.07
C GLY A 66 -14.28 9.43 0.40
N TYR A 67 -13.80 8.74 -0.61
CA TYR A 67 -13.04 7.50 -0.42
C TYR A 67 -11.72 7.75 0.32
N ASP A 68 -11.30 6.79 1.14
CA ASP A 68 -9.98 6.84 1.81
C ASP A 68 -8.86 6.91 0.75
N PRO A 69 -7.97 7.93 0.81
CA PRO A 69 -6.84 8.04 -0.12
C PRO A 69 -5.92 6.82 -0.16
N LEU A 70 -5.86 6.01 0.92
CA LEU A 70 -5.09 4.76 0.92
C LEU A 70 -5.64 3.69 -0.02
N LEU A 71 -6.88 3.79 -0.50
CA LEU A 71 -7.37 2.93 -1.58
C LEU A 71 -6.58 3.11 -2.87
N VAL A 72 -6.01 4.30 -3.11
CA VAL A 72 -5.05 4.54 -4.20
C VAL A 72 -3.83 3.63 -4.01
N ALA A 73 -3.23 3.64 -2.81
CA ALA A 73 -2.05 2.83 -2.50
C ALA A 73 -2.35 1.32 -2.57
N GLU A 74 -3.47 0.88 -1.98
CA GLU A 74 -3.84 -0.54 -1.98
C GLU A 74 -4.15 -1.06 -3.39
N SER A 75 -4.84 -0.28 -4.23
CA SER A 75 -5.09 -0.68 -5.63
C SER A 75 -3.80 -0.86 -6.41
N VAL A 76 -2.82 0.02 -6.19
CA VAL A 76 -1.50 -0.10 -6.82
C VAL A 76 -0.72 -1.28 -6.24
N ARG A 77 -0.79 -1.50 -4.92
CA ARG A 77 -0.19 -2.66 -4.26
C ARG A 77 -0.67 -3.98 -4.89
N GLN A 78 -1.99 -4.09 -5.13
CA GLN A 78 -2.56 -5.28 -5.76
C GLN A 78 -2.16 -5.41 -7.24
N ALA A 79 -1.95 -4.29 -7.95
CA ALA A 79 -1.51 -4.32 -9.33
C ALA A 79 -0.07 -4.86 -9.49
N VAL A 80 0.80 -4.73 -8.48
CA VAL A 80 2.18 -5.24 -8.53
C VAL A 80 2.24 -6.75 -8.77
N PRO A 81 1.68 -7.62 -7.90
CA PRO A 81 1.68 -9.05 -8.15
C PRO A 81 0.81 -9.45 -9.36
N LEU A 82 -0.33 -8.78 -9.58
CA LEU A 82 -1.15 -9.05 -10.76
C LEU A 82 -0.33 -8.92 -12.04
N LEU A 83 0.35 -7.80 -12.25
CA LEU A 83 1.14 -7.59 -13.46
C LEU A 83 2.40 -8.45 -13.47
N SER A 84 3.02 -8.70 -12.32
CA SER A 84 4.16 -9.63 -12.24
C SER A 84 3.76 -11.01 -12.77
N HIS A 85 2.66 -11.58 -12.29
CA HIS A 85 2.24 -12.92 -12.67
C HIS A 85 1.56 -12.97 -14.04
N ALA A 86 0.53 -12.15 -14.24
CA ALA A 86 -0.29 -12.21 -15.45
C ALA A 86 0.20 -11.32 -16.59
N GLY A 87 0.98 -10.27 -16.29
CA GLY A 87 1.54 -9.36 -17.30
C GLY A 87 2.93 -9.76 -17.78
N TYR A 88 3.74 -10.33 -16.90
CA TYR A 88 5.15 -10.61 -17.14
C TYR A 88 5.58 -12.05 -16.85
N ASP A 89 4.64 -12.96 -16.65
CA ASP A 89 4.86 -14.41 -16.49
C ASP A 89 5.82 -14.76 -15.33
N VAL A 90 5.82 -13.96 -14.26
CA VAL A 90 6.57 -14.29 -13.04
C VAL A 90 5.88 -15.46 -12.35
N PRO A 91 6.58 -16.58 -12.06
CA PRO A 91 5.97 -17.72 -11.39
C PRO A 91 5.42 -17.36 -10.00
N PHE A 92 4.34 -18.02 -9.59
CA PHE A 92 3.87 -17.96 -8.21
C PHE A 92 4.96 -18.39 -7.23
N GLY A 93 4.91 -17.88 -6.01
CA GLY A 93 5.93 -18.11 -4.99
C GLY A 93 7.10 -17.13 -5.03
N HIS A 94 7.22 -16.30 -6.07
CA HIS A 94 8.14 -15.17 -6.05
C HIS A 94 7.65 -14.12 -5.05
N ARG A 95 8.59 -13.48 -4.34
CA ARG A 95 8.30 -12.39 -3.40
C ARG A 95 8.62 -11.05 -4.04
N GLN A 96 7.79 -10.03 -3.77
CA GLN A 96 8.04 -8.65 -4.22
C GLN A 96 8.59 -7.81 -3.07
N SER A 97 9.58 -6.96 -3.38
CA SER A 97 10.01 -5.87 -2.49
C SER A 97 9.93 -4.54 -3.22
N TRP A 98 9.52 -3.51 -2.53
CA TRP A 98 9.45 -2.16 -3.08
C TRP A 98 10.69 -1.36 -2.71
N ASP A 99 11.16 -0.55 -3.64
CA ASP A 99 12.22 0.42 -3.41
C ASP A 99 11.64 1.75 -2.95
N TYR A 100 10.62 2.20 -3.66
CA TYR A 100 9.89 3.43 -3.37
C TYR A 100 8.43 3.31 -3.80
N PHE A 101 7.61 4.16 -3.19
CA PHE A 101 6.21 4.35 -3.56
C PHE A 101 5.84 5.82 -3.39
N ARG A 102 5.33 6.44 -4.45
CA ARG A 102 4.81 7.80 -4.46
C ARG A 102 3.37 7.78 -4.89
N CYS A 103 2.52 8.53 -4.22
CA CYS A 103 1.16 8.71 -4.67
C CYS A 103 0.63 10.11 -4.33
N THR A 104 -0.35 10.53 -5.11
CA THR A 104 -1.17 11.71 -4.85
C THR A 104 -2.63 11.36 -5.08
N ALA A 105 -3.51 12.02 -4.32
CA ALA A 105 -4.95 11.88 -4.42
C ALA A 105 -5.62 13.26 -4.55
N ASP A 106 -6.61 13.38 -5.42
CA ASP A 106 -7.47 14.55 -5.53
C ASP A 106 -8.72 14.32 -4.69
N MET A 107 -8.79 14.95 -3.52
CA MET A 107 -9.88 14.75 -2.57
C MET A 107 -11.25 15.15 -3.16
N ALA A 108 -11.31 16.22 -3.97
CA ALA A 108 -12.53 16.62 -4.63
C ALA A 108 -13.02 15.59 -5.65
N ALA A 109 -12.09 14.88 -6.28
CA ALA A 109 -12.41 13.81 -7.21
C ALA A 109 -12.66 12.45 -6.52
N LEU A 110 -12.23 12.30 -5.25
CA LEU A 110 -12.49 11.13 -4.41
C LEU A 110 -13.87 11.18 -3.72
N ALA A 111 -14.64 12.27 -3.84
CA ALA A 111 -15.96 12.37 -3.24
C ALA A 111 -16.78 11.10 -3.52
N ALA A 112 -17.33 10.48 -2.48
CA ALA A 112 -18.10 9.25 -2.60
C ALA A 112 -19.41 9.54 -3.35
N THR A 113 -19.71 8.69 -4.34
CA THR A 113 -20.99 8.71 -5.05
C THR A 113 -21.79 7.47 -4.66
N ALA A 114 -23.12 7.55 -4.76
CA ALA A 114 -24.01 6.42 -4.43
C ALA A 114 -23.73 5.19 -5.30
N ASP A 115 -23.31 5.41 -6.53
CA ASP A 115 -22.95 4.35 -7.46
C ASP A 115 -21.54 3.83 -7.14
N ARG A 116 -21.35 2.52 -7.19
CA ARG A 116 -20.03 1.89 -7.04
C ARG A 116 -19.16 2.29 -8.21
N PRO A 117 -18.27 3.25 -8.06
CA PRO A 117 -17.50 3.68 -9.20
C PRO A 117 -16.39 2.66 -9.48
N GLU A 118 -16.35 2.24 -10.72
CA GLU A 118 -15.17 1.60 -11.23
C GLU A 118 -14.05 2.65 -11.34
N VAL A 119 -12.87 2.27 -10.89
CA VAL A 119 -11.65 3.07 -10.99
C VAL A 119 -10.76 2.39 -12.02
N GLU A 120 -10.43 3.09 -13.08
CA GLU A 120 -9.48 2.61 -14.07
C GLU A 120 -8.05 3.02 -13.69
N LEU A 121 -7.15 2.03 -13.60
CA LEU A 121 -5.73 2.24 -13.47
C LEU A 121 -5.09 2.15 -14.86
N HIS A 122 -4.60 3.26 -15.36
CA HIS A 122 -3.79 3.31 -16.57
C HIS A 122 -2.33 3.19 -16.15
N ILE A 123 -1.73 2.05 -16.43
CA ILE A 123 -0.40 1.68 -15.95
C ILE A 123 0.57 1.65 -17.11
N THR A 124 1.71 2.31 -16.95
CA THR A 124 2.87 2.20 -17.84
C THR A 124 4.04 1.70 -17.04
N CYS A 125 4.67 0.62 -17.50
CA CYS A 125 5.88 0.06 -16.92
C CYS A 125 7.11 0.58 -17.67
N ALA A 126 8.17 0.84 -16.93
CA ALA A 126 9.46 1.30 -17.44
C ALA A 126 10.60 0.59 -16.69
N ASP A 127 11.83 0.81 -17.10
CA ASP A 127 13.04 0.25 -16.48
C ASP A 127 12.94 -1.28 -16.28
N VAL A 128 12.35 -1.95 -17.26
CA VAL A 128 12.07 -3.40 -17.20
C VAL A 128 13.37 -4.18 -17.30
N VAL A 129 13.81 -4.76 -16.19
CA VAL A 129 15.00 -5.60 -16.11
C VAL A 129 14.61 -7.07 -16.11
N ARG A 130 15.21 -7.82 -17.04
CA ARG A 130 15.02 -9.27 -17.12
C ARG A 130 16.36 -10.00 -16.97
N ARG A 131 16.34 -11.16 -16.32
CA ARG A 131 17.46 -12.10 -16.27
C ARG A 131 16.98 -13.49 -16.67
N ALA A 132 17.66 -14.12 -17.58
CA ALA A 132 17.25 -15.41 -18.16
C ALA A 132 15.76 -15.41 -18.62
N GLY A 133 15.33 -14.32 -19.27
CA GLY A 133 13.95 -14.15 -19.75
C GLY A 133 12.91 -13.76 -18.69
N ARG A 134 13.23 -13.83 -17.40
CA ARG A 134 12.29 -13.55 -16.29
C ARG A 134 12.42 -12.12 -15.79
N LEU A 135 11.30 -11.51 -15.46
CA LEU A 135 11.26 -10.19 -14.85
C LEU A 135 11.94 -10.20 -13.47
N VAL A 136 12.91 -9.30 -13.29
CA VAL A 136 13.59 -9.07 -12.00
C VAL A 136 13.08 -7.80 -11.33
N SER A 137 12.98 -6.71 -12.07
CA SER A 137 12.51 -5.42 -11.55
C SER A 137 11.89 -4.58 -12.65
N LEU A 138 11.05 -3.65 -12.27
CA LEU A 138 10.54 -2.58 -13.12
C LEU A 138 10.07 -1.40 -12.27
N SER A 139 9.83 -0.26 -12.92
CA SER A 139 9.07 0.85 -12.37
C SER A 139 7.67 0.90 -12.99
N MET A 140 6.69 1.34 -12.22
CA MET A 140 5.31 1.54 -12.68
C MET A 140 4.90 3.01 -12.47
N ARG A 141 4.28 3.60 -13.49
CA ARG A 141 3.52 4.86 -13.39
C ARG A 141 2.06 4.56 -13.57
N VAL A 142 1.25 5.03 -12.64
CA VAL A 142 -0.19 4.75 -12.59
C VAL A 142 -0.96 6.06 -12.57
N ARG A 143 -1.91 6.20 -13.49
CA ARG A 143 -2.92 7.25 -13.47
C ARG A 143 -4.27 6.58 -13.20
N MET A 144 -4.92 6.99 -12.11
CA MET A 144 -6.22 6.48 -11.72
C MET A 144 -7.32 7.41 -12.21
N VAL A 145 -8.33 6.85 -12.83
CA VAL A 145 -9.43 7.61 -13.47
C VAL A 145 -10.76 7.04 -13.00
N ARG A 146 -11.68 7.93 -12.66
CA ARG A 146 -13.06 7.63 -12.30
C ARG A 146 -14.00 8.60 -13.03
N GLY A 147 -14.97 8.09 -13.77
CA GLY A 147 -15.90 8.95 -14.52
C GLY A 147 -15.19 9.96 -15.43
N GLY A 148 -14.11 9.57 -16.08
CA GLY A 148 -13.30 10.45 -16.95
C GLY A 148 -12.35 11.42 -16.23
N ARG A 149 -12.44 11.57 -14.89
CA ARG A 149 -11.57 12.45 -14.11
C ARG A 149 -10.41 11.68 -13.47
N THR A 150 -9.22 12.28 -13.46
CA THR A 150 -8.09 11.73 -12.69
C THR A 150 -8.35 11.95 -11.21
N ILE A 151 -8.38 10.87 -10.44
CA ILE A 151 -8.59 10.87 -8.98
C ILE A 151 -7.29 10.69 -8.19
N GLY A 152 -6.24 10.24 -8.85
CA GLY A 152 -4.93 10.02 -8.23
C GLY A 152 -3.88 9.60 -9.23
N ARG A 153 -2.64 9.67 -8.79
CA ARG A 153 -1.45 9.19 -9.51
C ARG A 153 -0.57 8.42 -8.56
N ALA A 154 0.14 7.44 -9.08
CA ALA A 154 1.18 6.76 -8.30
C ALA A 154 2.37 6.39 -9.17
N GLU A 155 3.51 6.24 -8.52
CA GLU A 155 4.74 5.74 -9.10
C GLU A 155 5.43 4.83 -8.08
N LEU A 156 5.95 3.70 -8.53
CA LEU A 156 6.71 2.79 -7.68
C LEU A 156 7.76 2.03 -8.46
N GLY A 157 8.84 1.63 -7.76
CA GLY A 157 9.82 0.68 -8.22
C GLY A 157 9.80 -0.57 -7.34
N PHE A 158 9.91 -1.74 -7.95
CA PHE A 158 9.90 -2.99 -7.22
C PHE A 158 10.73 -4.09 -7.88
N HIS A 159 11.09 -5.08 -7.07
CA HIS A 159 11.81 -6.28 -7.48
C HIS A 159 10.96 -7.54 -7.27
N ASN A 160 11.15 -8.54 -8.14
CA ASN A 160 10.65 -9.89 -7.97
C ASN A 160 11.82 -10.81 -7.59
N HIS A 161 11.71 -11.48 -6.46
CA HIS A 161 12.73 -12.38 -5.93
C HIS A 161 12.26 -13.82 -6.06
N PRO A 162 12.97 -14.66 -6.84
CA PRO A 162 12.79 -16.11 -6.75
C PRO A 162 12.97 -16.62 -5.32
N PRO A 163 12.33 -17.73 -4.91
CA PRO A 163 12.39 -18.23 -3.55
C PRO A 163 13.82 -18.37 -2.99
N ALA A 164 14.76 -18.88 -3.78
CA ALA A 164 16.15 -19.05 -3.36
C ALA A 164 16.86 -17.71 -3.13
N ILE A 165 16.60 -16.71 -3.97
CA ILE A 165 17.16 -15.35 -3.79
C ILE A 165 16.53 -14.68 -2.58
N TYR A 166 15.22 -14.83 -2.40
CA TYR A 166 14.52 -14.31 -1.23
C TYR A 166 15.07 -14.91 0.07
N ALA A 167 15.22 -16.22 0.13
CA ALA A 167 15.80 -16.91 1.29
C ALA A 167 17.21 -16.41 1.60
N TRP A 168 18.05 -16.21 0.56
CA TRP A 168 19.39 -15.65 0.73
C TRP A 168 19.36 -14.21 1.25
N LEU A 169 18.50 -13.35 0.71
CA LEU A 169 18.34 -11.94 1.12
C LEU A 169 17.84 -11.82 2.57
N ARG A 170 16.92 -12.70 2.97
CA ARG A 170 16.31 -12.67 4.30
C ARG A 170 17.15 -13.38 5.35
N GLY A 171 17.99 -14.34 4.95
CA GLY A 171 18.77 -15.15 5.90
C GLY A 171 17.85 -15.78 6.96
N ARG A 172 18.19 -15.63 8.23
CA ARG A 172 17.38 -16.16 9.34
C ARG A 172 15.93 -15.63 9.40
N TYR A 173 15.66 -14.48 8.84
CA TYR A 173 14.33 -13.86 8.82
C TYR A 173 13.43 -14.43 7.72
N GLY A 174 13.94 -15.26 6.82
CA GLY A 174 13.15 -15.91 5.75
C GLY A 174 12.32 -17.11 6.23
N ASP A 175 12.52 -17.56 7.47
CA ASP A 175 11.70 -18.59 8.11
C ASP A 175 10.45 -17.94 8.68
N LEU A 176 9.30 -18.22 8.05
CA LEU A 176 8.02 -17.62 8.40
C LEU A 176 7.57 -17.98 9.81
N ASP A 177 7.69 -19.25 10.18
CA ASP A 177 7.22 -19.73 11.48
C ASP A 177 8.07 -19.13 12.61
N ALA A 178 9.38 -19.08 12.43
CA ALA A 178 10.29 -18.44 13.38
C ALA A 178 10.04 -16.92 13.49
N ALA A 179 9.77 -16.24 12.36
CA ALA A 179 9.46 -14.83 12.34
C ALA A 179 8.15 -14.51 13.09
N LEU A 180 7.10 -15.31 12.88
CA LEU A 180 5.82 -15.15 13.57
C LEU A 180 5.94 -15.48 15.06
N ALA A 181 6.66 -16.54 15.41
CA ALA A 181 6.88 -16.93 16.82
C ALA A 181 7.70 -15.89 17.58
N GLY A 182 8.63 -15.22 16.90
CA GLY A 182 9.46 -14.15 17.48
C GLY A 182 8.81 -12.76 17.49
N ALA A 183 7.62 -12.61 16.91
CA ALA A 183 6.96 -11.33 16.79
C ALA A 183 6.63 -10.70 18.15
N LEU A 184 6.93 -9.41 18.28
CA LEU A 184 6.64 -8.68 19.51
C LEU A 184 5.13 -8.39 19.63
N PRO A 185 4.55 -8.58 20.83
CA PRO A 185 3.15 -8.21 21.04
C PRO A 185 2.94 -6.70 20.83
N PRO A 186 1.78 -6.29 20.26
CA PRO A 186 1.46 -4.89 20.08
C PRO A 186 1.30 -4.19 21.44
N ALA A 187 1.98 -3.04 21.60
CA ALA A 187 1.81 -2.21 22.78
C ALA A 187 0.43 -1.50 22.76
N PRO A 188 -0.05 -0.92 23.90
CA PRO A 188 -1.32 -0.21 23.93
C PRO A 188 -1.43 0.87 22.84
N PRO A 189 -2.58 1.02 22.18
CA PRO A 189 -2.75 1.98 21.09
C PRO A 189 -2.80 3.42 21.60
N MET A 190 -2.49 4.37 20.73
CA MET A 190 -2.87 5.79 20.88
C MET A 190 -4.39 5.94 20.84
N ALA A 191 -4.91 7.08 21.31
CA ALA A 191 -6.32 7.38 21.13
C ALA A 191 -6.65 7.50 19.61
N PRO A 192 -7.74 6.88 19.12
CA PRO A 192 -8.08 6.91 17.70
C PRO A 192 -8.18 8.31 17.11
N ALA A 193 -8.76 9.26 17.89
CA ALA A 193 -8.92 10.64 17.47
C ALA A 193 -7.57 11.34 17.18
N ASP A 194 -6.51 11.00 17.91
CA ASP A 194 -5.18 11.59 17.73
C ASP A 194 -4.52 11.19 16.40
N VAL A 195 -4.97 10.08 15.83
CA VAL A 195 -4.40 9.48 14.61
C VAL A 195 -5.39 9.41 13.45
N ALA A 196 -6.49 10.19 13.53
CA ALA A 196 -7.57 10.23 12.55
C ALA A 196 -8.15 8.85 12.24
N ARG A 197 -8.42 8.05 13.28
CA ARG A 197 -9.11 6.76 13.21
C ARG A 197 -10.33 6.75 14.12
N ASP A 198 -11.31 5.89 13.82
CA ASP A 198 -12.54 5.75 14.59
C ASP A 198 -12.53 4.52 15.51
N SER A 199 -11.60 3.59 15.25
CA SER A 199 -11.53 2.32 15.96
C SER A 199 -10.12 2.06 16.50
N LEU A 200 -10.04 1.54 17.73
CA LEU A 200 -8.79 1.11 18.35
C LEU A 200 -8.08 0.00 17.57
N THR A 201 -8.83 -0.85 16.87
CA THR A 201 -8.29 -1.92 16.05
C THR A 201 -7.48 -1.40 14.86
N ASP A 202 -7.86 -0.21 14.35
CA ASP A 202 -7.21 0.40 13.19
C ASP A 202 -6.04 1.31 13.59
N VAL A 203 -5.81 1.51 14.91
CA VAL A 203 -4.68 2.30 15.40
C VAL A 203 -3.41 1.46 15.37
N VAL A 204 -2.46 1.87 14.53
CA VAL A 204 -1.18 1.19 14.34
C VAL A 204 -0.01 1.87 15.05
N LEU A 205 -0.28 2.84 15.92
CA LEU A 205 0.72 3.52 16.72
C LEU A 205 0.45 3.39 18.22
N SER A 206 1.52 3.29 18.99
CA SER A 206 1.54 3.37 20.45
C SER A 206 2.34 4.58 20.89
N PRO A 207 1.96 5.27 21.99
CA PRO A 207 2.73 6.40 22.49
C PRO A 207 4.14 6.00 22.95
N ALA A 208 5.12 6.88 22.75
CA ALA A 208 6.52 6.63 23.09
C ALA A 208 7.19 7.82 23.82
N GLY A 209 6.47 8.45 24.73
CA GLY A 209 6.97 9.51 25.61
C GLY A 209 7.12 10.88 24.96
N SER A 210 6.90 11.02 23.65
CA SER A 210 6.95 12.29 22.92
C SER A 210 5.93 12.28 21.77
N PRO A 211 5.24 13.39 21.47
CA PRO A 211 4.34 13.48 20.32
C PRO A 211 5.01 13.20 18.96
N ALA A 212 6.30 13.50 18.86
CA ALA A 212 7.08 13.27 17.65
C ALA A 212 7.60 11.83 17.53
N ARG A 213 7.34 10.97 18.51
CA ARG A 213 7.83 9.58 18.54
C ARG A 213 6.75 8.62 18.99
N SER A 214 6.58 7.56 18.24
CA SER A 214 5.66 6.47 18.55
C SER A 214 6.30 5.12 18.25
N ARG A 215 5.70 4.03 18.74
CA ARG A 215 6.06 2.67 18.37
C ARG A 215 5.02 2.14 17.41
N LEU A 216 5.45 1.55 16.30
CA LEU A 216 4.55 0.85 15.38
C LEU A 216 3.95 -0.38 16.08
N ARG A 217 2.64 -0.51 16.06
CA ARG A 217 1.91 -1.68 16.53
C ARG A 217 1.79 -2.67 15.39
N VAL A 218 2.38 -3.83 15.58
CA VAL A 218 2.36 -4.92 14.63
C VAL A 218 1.37 -5.96 15.17
N ASP A 219 0.12 -5.86 14.76
CA ASP A 219 -0.92 -6.81 15.12
C ASP A 219 -1.10 -7.84 14.01
N LEU A 220 -0.55 -9.04 14.23
CA LEU A 220 -0.60 -10.14 13.26
C LEU A 220 -2.02 -10.64 12.97
N THR A 221 -2.99 -10.26 13.81
CA THR A 221 -4.40 -10.63 13.64
C THR A 221 -5.22 -9.58 12.88
N HIS A 222 -4.59 -8.45 12.49
CA HIS A 222 -5.29 -7.39 11.77
C HIS A 222 -5.75 -7.85 10.39
N PRO A 223 -7.07 -7.90 10.13
CA PRO A 223 -7.62 -8.62 8.99
C PRO A 223 -7.32 -8.02 7.62
N VAL A 224 -6.86 -6.76 7.57
CA VAL A 224 -6.56 -6.05 6.32
C VAL A 224 -5.05 -5.89 6.12
N LEU A 225 -4.32 -5.50 7.18
CA LEU A 225 -2.89 -5.23 7.10
C LEU A 225 -2.04 -6.51 7.20
N PHE A 226 -2.61 -7.57 7.80
CA PHE A 226 -2.06 -8.92 7.88
C PHE A 226 -3.05 -9.95 7.34
N ASP A 227 -3.61 -9.69 6.16
CA ASP A 227 -4.53 -10.58 5.43
C ASP A 227 -3.98 -12.02 5.28
N HIS A 228 -2.69 -12.16 5.22
CA HIS A 228 -1.98 -13.43 5.20
C HIS A 228 -0.66 -13.32 5.98
N PRO A 229 -0.13 -14.45 6.50
CA PRO A 229 1.14 -14.46 7.23
C PRO A 229 2.32 -14.01 6.35
N VAL A 230 3.13 -13.10 6.89
CA VAL A 230 4.37 -12.62 6.27
C VAL A 230 5.50 -12.54 7.30
N ASP A 231 6.73 -12.69 6.85
CA ASP A 231 7.94 -12.75 7.68
C ASP A 231 8.52 -11.38 8.07
N HIS A 232 7.80 -10.29 7.74
CA HIS A 232 8.24 -8.91 7.99
C HIS A 232 7.04 -7.97 8.15
N ILE A 233 7.29 -6.75 8.59
CA ILE A 233 6.27 -5.70 8.67
C ILE A 233 5.84 -5.30 7.25
N PRO A 234 4.53 -5.45 6.89
CA PRO A 234 4.04 -5.10 5.56
C PRO A 234 4.24 -3.64 5.18
N GLY A 235 4.54 -3.38 3.92
CA GLY A 235 4.68 -2.01 3.41
C GLY A 235 3.44 -1.15 3.64
N MET A 236 2.24 -1.72 3.54
CA MET A 236 0.98 -1.00 3.81
C MET A 236 0.84 -0.61 5.29
N LEU A 237 1.35 -1.42 6.22
CA LEU A 237 1.39 -1.06 7.64
C LEU A 237 2.36 0.11 7.89
N LEU A 238 3.50 0.16 7.19
CA LEU A 238 4.43 1.29 7.27
C LEU A 238 3.82 2.58 6.69
N LEU A 239 3.09 2.49 5.57
CA LEU A 239 2.37 3.64 4.99
C LEU A 239 1.26 4.13 5.93
N GLU A 240 0.50 3.22 6.53
CA GLU A 240 -0.52 3.57 7.52
C GLU A 240 0.11 4.18 8.78
N GLY A 241 1.22 3.63 9.27
CA GLY A 241 1.97 4.19 10.38
C GLY A 241 2.46 5.61 10.10
N ALA A 242 2.92 5.87 8.88
CA ALA A 242 3.30 7.23 8.46
C ALA A 242 2.11 8.18 8.40
N ARG A 243 0.96 7.72 7.89
CA ARG A 243 -0.27 8.49 7.86
C ARG A 243 -0.72 8.89 9.27
N GLN A 244 -0.78 7.93 10.17
CA GLN A 244 -1.19 8.16 11.56
C GLN A 244 -0.21 9.08 12.30
N ALA A 245 1.10 8.90 12.11
CA ALA A 245 2.11 9.77 12.69
C ALA A 245 2.00 11.22 12.18
N ALA A 246 1.66 11.40 10.90
CA ALA A 246 1.46 12.73 10.34
C ALA A 246 0.21 13.42 10.93
N HIS A 247 -0.89 12.68 11.13
CA HIS A 247 -2.06 13.22 11.84
C HIS A 247 -1.74 13.58 13.29
N ALA A 248 -1.06 12.70 14.03
CA ALA A 248 -0.65 12.96 15.41
C ALA A 248 0.26 14.19 15.55
N ALA A 249 1.18 14.39 14.59
CA ALA A 249 2.08 15.55 14.58
C ALA A 249 1.36 16.88 14.32
N LEU A 250 0.19 16.86 13.67
CA LEU A 250 -0.58 18.06 13.33
C LEU A 250 -1.85 18.24 14.17
N ALA A 251 -2.16 17.29 15.07
CA ALA A 251 -3.31 17.39 15.94
C ALA A 251 -3.26 18.68 16.82
N PRO A 252 -4.38 19.35 17.05
CA PRO A 252 -5.75 18.98 16.70
C PRO A 252 -6.22 19.50 15.33
N THR A 253 -5.35 20.00 14.48
CA THR A 253 -5.73 20.59 13.17
C THR A 253 -6.28 19.50 12.25
N PRO A 254 -7.55 19.60 11.79
CA PRO A 254 -8.11 18.63 10.86
C PRO A 254 -7.43 18.75 9.49
N MET A 255 -6.81 17.67 9.06
CA MET A 255 -6.10 17.59 7.78
C MET A 255 -6.41 16.25 7.11
N VAL A 256 -6.22 16.15 5.81
CA VAL A 256 -6.35 14.91 5.02
C VAL A 256 -5.06 14.63 4.28
N VAL A 257 -4.63 13.39 4.27
CA VAL A 257 -3.46 12.98 3.47
C VAL A 257 -3.83 12.99 1.99
N ILE A 258 -3.14 13.83 1.23
CA ILE A 258 -3.32 13.99 -0.22
C ILE A 258 -2.12 13.49 -1.03
N GLY A 259 -1.07 13.04 -0.38
CA GLY A 259 0.10 12.47 -1.05
C GLY A 259 1.08 11.83 -0.08
N MET A 260 1.85 10.89 -0.61
CA MET A 260 2.93 10.21 0.08
C MET A 260 4.12 10.02 -0.87
N ASP A 261 5.33 10.26 -0.37
CA ASP A 261 6.59 9.89 -1.03
C ASP A 261 7.40 9.02 -0.07
N ALA A 262 7.37 7.72 -0.30
CA ALA A 262 7.93 6.71 0.56
C ALA A 262 9.13 5.99 -0.07
N SER A 263 10.14 5.66 0.75
CA SER A 263 11.28 4.83 0.38
C SER A 263 11.44 3.68 1.38
N PHE A 264 11.60 2.47 0.84
CA PHE A 264 11.77 1.23 1.59
C PHE A 264 13.25 0.84 1.55
N HIS A 265 13.97 1.10 2.63
CA HIS A 265 15.44 0.93 2.66
C HIS A 265 15.85 -0.50 2.98
N ARG A 266 15.12 -1.15 3.89
CA ARG A 266 15.35 -2.52 4.35
C ARG A 266 14.05 -3.11 4.89
N TYR A 267 13.93 -4.43 4.90
CA TYR A 267 12.84 -5.09 5.61
C TYR A 267 12.80 -4.67 7.07
N ALA A 268 11.62 -4.40 7.59
CA ALA A 268 11.39 -4.18 9.00
C ALA A 268 10.91 -5.50 9.63
N GLU A 269 11.58 -5.93 10.69
CA GLU A 269 11.43 -7.26 11.26
C GLU A 269 10.35 -7.28 12.35
N LEU A 270 9.75 -8.45 12.58
CA LEU A 270 8.68 -8.63 13.57
C LEU A 270 9.22 -8.73 15.01
N ASP A 271 10.47 -9.16 15.18
CA ASP A 271 11.12 -9.45 16.46
C ASP A 271 11.78 -8.23 17.14
N ALA A 272 11.66 -7.05 16.56
CA ALA A 272 12.28 -5.84 17.08
C ALA A 272 11.32 -4.65 17.09
N PRO A 273 11.37 -3.76 18.12
CA PRO A 273 10.55 -2.55 18.15
C PRO A 273 10.82 -1.68 16.92
N CYS A 274 9.75 -1.31 16.20
CA CYS A 274 9.82 -0.36 15.10
C CYS A 274 9.38 1.02 15.60
N TRP A 275 10.32 1.95 15.68
CA TRP A 275 10.10 3.32 16.13
C TRP A 275 9.76 4.20 14.95
N ILE A 276 8.69 4.98 15.11
CA ILE A 276 8.22 5.97 14.14
C ILE A 276 8.54 7.35 14.70
N GLU A 277 9.34 8.09 13.97
CA GLU A 277 9.74 9.45 14.28
C GLU A 277 9.14 10.40 13.24
N SER A 278 8.50 11.49 13.67
CA SER A 278 7.85 12.47 12.79
C SER A 278 8.44 13.86 13.01
N GLU A 279 8.67 14.55 11.91
CA GLU A 279 9.16 15.95 11.87
C GLU A 279 8.22 16.76 10.97
N SER A 280 7.58 17.78 11.53
CA SER A 280 6.76 18.71 10.74
C SER A 280 7.67 19.59 9.87
N GLY A 281 7.41 19.60 8.57
CA GLY A 281 8.08 20.50 7.64
C GLY A 281 7.48 21.91 7.65
N ALA A 282 8.10 22.80 6.90
CA ALA A 282 7.59 24.15 6.71
C ALA A 282 6.23 24.14 5.97
N ASP A 283 5.38 25.11 6.32
CA ASP A 283 4.14 25.35 5.60
C ASP A 283 4.44 25.80 4.18
N THR A 284 3.94 25.08 3.20
CA THR A 284 3.96 25.55 1.81
C THR A 284 2.66 26.31 1.55
N ALA A 285 2.71 27.63 1.74
CA ALA A 285 1.66 28.52 1.34
C ALA A 285 1.74 28.74 -0.18
N ASP A 286 1.12 27.90 -0.97
CA ASP A 286 0.87 28.14 -2.37
C ASP A 286 -0.60 28.58 -2.53
N GLY A 287 -0.82 29.85 -2.45
CA GLY A 287 -1.95 30.72 -2.82
C GLY A 287 -3.39 30.34 -2.51
N ALA A 288 -3.78 29.09 -2.31
CA ALA A 288 -5.20 28.71 -2.23
C ALA A 288 -5.60 27.77 -1.06
N ALA A 289 -4.69 26.99 -0.50
CA ALA A 289 -4.98 26.17 0.69
C ALA A 289 -3.69 25.80 1.42
N ALA A 290 -3.68 25.97 2.76
CA ALA A 290 -2.51 25.60 3.58
C ALA A 290 -2.21 24.10 3.45
N ARG A 291 -1.13 23.76 2.79
CA ARG A 291 -0.61 22.38 2.72
C ARG A 291 0.47 22.21 3.76
N ARG A 292 0.49 21.06 4.37
CA ARG A 292 1.48 20.66 5.38
C ARG A 292 2.25 19.44 4.93
N THR A 293 3.51 19.38 5.26
CA THR A 293 4.32 18.17 5.07
C THR A 293 4.80 17.66 6.42
N VAL A 294 4.78 16.35 6.58
CA VAL A 294 5.37 15.68 7.73
C VAL A 294 6.32 14.61 7.20
N ARG A 295 7.58 14.70 7.61
CA ARG A 295 8.56 13.65 7.35
C ARG A 295 8.47 12.59 8.43
N VAL A 296 8.32 11.34 8.01
CA VAL A 296 8.24 10.19 8.92
C VAL A 296 9.40 9.24 8.63
N THR A 297 10.05 8.78 9.69
CA THR A 297 11.13 7.78 9.61
C THR A 297 10.80 6.59 10.50
N ALA A 298 10.84 5.38 9.96
CA ALA A 298 10.75 4.14 10.73
C ALA A 298 12.14 3.54 10.96
N ARG A 299 12.46 3.21 12.23
CA ARG A 299 13.75 2.67 12.65
C ARG A 299 13.60 1.42 13.52
N GLN A 300 14.53 0.51 13.37
CA GLN A 300 14.77 -0.58 14.31
C GLN A 300 16.23 -0.53 14.77
N GLY A 301 16.46 -0.28 16.05
CA GLY A 301 17.79 0.11 16.54
C GLY A 301 18.31 1.35 15.82
N ALA A 302 19.55 1.33 15.38
CA ALA A 302 20.16 2.40 14.59
C ALA A 302 19.80 2.37 13.10
N VAL A 303 19.13 1.31 12.64
CA VAL A 303 18.87 1.08 11.21
C VAL A 303 17.58 1.74 10.79
N ARG A 304 17.66 2.62 9.78
CA ARG A 304 16.51 3.18 9.08
C ARG A 304 15.93 2.11 8.14
N ARG A 305 14.65 1.80 8.34
CA ARG A 305 13.92 0.81 7.56
C ARG A 305 13.10 1.45 6.46
N PHE A 306 12.47 2.57 6.77
CA PHE A 306 11.52 3.25 5.90
C PHE A 306 11.55 4.75 6.16
N THR A 307 11.29 5.54 5.13
CA THR A 307 11.02 6.98 5.23
C THR A 307 9.81 7.33 4.38
N CYS A 308 9.05 8.31 4.82
CA CYS A 308 7.92 8.83 4.05
C CYS A 308 7.77 10.33 4.28
N THR A 309 7.63 11.09 3.22
CA THR A 309 7.10 12.46 3.30
C THR A 309 5.61 12.39 3.03
N VAL A 310 4.81 12.73 4.04
CA VAL A 310 3.35 12.78 3.95
C VAL A 310 2.95 14.22 3.65
N LEU A 311 2.19 14.41 2.58
CA LEU A 311 1.58 15.68 2.20
C LEU A 311 0.13 15.69 2.66
N LEU A 312 -0.24 16.70 3.43
CA LEU A 312 -1.60 16.88 3.93
C LEU A 312 -2.18 18.18 3.39
N GLY A 313 -3.50 18.17 3.15
CA GLY A 313 -4.29 19.33 2.76
C GLY A 313 -5.47 19.52 3.70
N PRO A 314 -6.21 20.61 3.57
CA PRO A 314 -7.47 20.79 4.29
C PRO A 314 -8.49 19.71 3.88
N PRO A 315 -9.46 19.39 4.75
CA PRO A 315 -10.56 18.48 4.48
C PRO A 315 -11.40 18.86 3.25
#